data_327591137c841daae44183054ae39fe1
#
_entry.id   327591137c841daae44183054ae39fe1
#
_cell.length_a   1.000
_cell.length_b   1.000
_cell.length_c   1.000
_cell.angle_alpha   90.00
_cell.angle_beta   90.00
_cell.angle_gamma   90.00
#
_symmetry.space_group_name_H-M   'P 1'
#
loop_
_entity.id
_entity.type
_entity.pdbx_description
1 polymer ?
#
loop_
_entity_poly.entity_id
_entity_poly.type
_entity_poly.pdbx_seq_one_letter_code
_entity_poly.pdbx_strand_id
1 'polypeptide(L)'
;MAQANEGNIGVAAADVVSDYDAICRVLQLCTEGEAKGDVAKLREAFHAGARMFGSIAGTRYDVPIEELFELAESEPADTGNYRSRILSVHQTGDAAVAVVAEEGYWGTVSFIDYFQLARIEGSWKIVCKLFAHTGGEPPEGI
;
A
#
# COMPACT_ATOMS: atom_id res chain seq x y z
N MET A 1 5.57 -12.37 -23.37
CA MET A 1 5.68 -11.80 -23.42
C MET A 1 6.12 -10.97 -23.99
N ALA A 2 6.18 -10.83 -24.14
CA ALA A 2 6.58 -10.15 -24.60
C ALA A 2 6.50 -9.51 -25.38
N GLN A 3 6.37 -9.12 -25.80
CA GLN A 3 6.33 -8.52 -26.45
C GLN A 3 6.23 -7.61 -26.68
N ALA A 4 6.42 -7.51 -26.61
CA ALA A 4 6.53 -6.67 -26.86
C ALA A 4 6.53 -5.65 -26.94
N ASN A 5 6.83 -5.29 -26.85
CA ASN A 5 6.74 -4.17 -26.93
C ASN A 5 7.85 -3.24 -27.05
N GLU A 6 8.60 -3.30 -27.94
CA GLU A 6 9.75 -2.48 -28.08
C GLU A 6 9.41 -1.01 -28.21
N GLY A 7 8.26 -0.71 -28.73
CA GLY A 7 7.82 0.67 -28.85
C GLY A 7 7.58 1.33 -27.50
N ASN A 8 7.46 0.55 -26.45
CA ASN A 8 7.15 1.08 -25.13
C ASN A 8 8.36 1.60 -24.38
N ILE A 9 9.55 1.27 -24.83
CA ILE A 9 10.77 1.60 -24.08
C ILE A 9 10.94 3.11 -23.97
N GLY A 10 10.82 3.84 -25.07
CA GLY A 10 10.97 5.27 -25.06
C GLY A 10 9.84 5.98 -24.33
N VAL A 11 8.63 5.42 -24.42
CA VAL A 11 7.47 6.01 -23.75
C VAL A 11 7.65 5.91 -22.23
N ALA A 12 8.12 4.76 -21.74
CA ALA A 12 8.32 4.57 -20.31
C ALA A 12 9.31 5.60 -19.75
N ALA A 13 10.40 5.89 -20.48
CA ALA A 13 11.38 6.87 -20.03
C ALA A 13 10.78 8.27 -19.96
N ALA A 14 9.88 8.62 -20.90
CA ALA A 14 9.27 9.94 -20.94
C ALA A 14 8.23 10.16 -19.84
N ASP A 15 7.73 9.08 -19.23
CA ASP A 15 6.62 9.16 -18.29
C ASP A 15 7.03 9.09 -16.82
N VAL A 16 8.30 9.30 -16.50
CA VAL A 16 8.79 9.16 -15.13
C VAL A 16 8.00 10.02 -14.15
N VAL A 17 7.75 11.29 -14.50
CA VAL A 17 7.02 12.18 -13.59
C VAL A 17 5.57 11.73 -13.41
N SER A 18 4.92 11.38 -14.51
CA SER A 18 3.54 10.90 -14.46
C SER A 18 3.42 9.60 -13.67
N ASP A 19 4.41 8.71 -13.81
CA ASP A 19 4.44 7.46 -13.07
C ASP A 19 4.60 7.71 -11.58
N TYR A 20 5.50 8.63 -11.21
CA TYR A 20 5.69 8.98 -9.81
C TYR A 20 4.37 9.47 -9.20
N ASP A 21 3.68 10.37 -9.89
CA ASP A 21 2.41 10.91 -9.40
C ASP A 21 1.36 9.82 -9.29
N ALA A 22 1.31 8.90 -10.26
CA ALA A 22 0.35 7.80 -10.24
C ALA A 22 0.64 6.85 -9.09
N ILE A 23 1.91 6.56 -8.82
CA ILE A 23 2.29 5.71 -7.69
C ILE A 23 1.88 6.37 -6.37
N CYS A 24 2.17 7.66 -6.22
CA CYS A 24 1.76 8.38 -5.00
C CYS A 24 0.25 8.35 -4.81
N ARG A 25 -0.52 8.45 -5.89
CA ARG A 25 -1.96 8.41 -5.80
C ARG A 25 -2.44 7.04 -5.33
N VAL A 26 -1.82 5.95 -5.82
CA VAL A 26 -2.17 4.60 -5.39
C VAL A 26 -1.88 4.43 -3.90
N LEU A 27 -0.73 4.95 -3.43
CA LEU A 27 -0.40 4.89 -2.01
C LEU A 27 -1.40 5.67 -1.17
N GLN A 28 -1.86 6.82 -1.65
CA GLN A 28 -2.87 7.62 -0.96
C GLN A 28 -4.22 6.91 -0.92
N LEU A 29 -4.61 6.23 -1.99
CA LEU A 29 -5.82 5.40 -1.97
C LEU A 29 -5.73 4.34 -0.90
N CYS A 30 -4.56 3.73 -0.74
CA CYS A 30 -4.36 2.72 0.30
C CYS A 30 -4.53 3.32 1.69
N THR A 31 -3.82 4.41 1.99
CA THR A 31 -3.89 4.99 3.33
C THR A 31 -5.27 5.56 3.64
N GLU A 32 -5.93 6.17 2.65
CA GLU A 32 -7.30 6.66 2.84
C GLU A 32 -8.28 5.52 3.04
N GLY A 33 -8.10 4.44 2.29
CA GLY A 33 -8.96 3.27 2.43
C GLY A 33 -8.84 2.64 3.81
N GLU A 34 -7.61 2.51 4.31
CA GLU A 34 -7.40 1.98 5.66
C GLU A 34 -7.94 2.94 6.72
N ALA A 35 -7.73 4.24 6.53
CA ALA A 35 -8.15 5.23 7.51
C ALA A 35 -9.67 5.22 7.70
N LYS A 36 -10.42 5.12 6.63
CA LYS A 36 -11.88 5.25 6.67
C LYS A 36 -12.62 3.93 6.53
N GLY A 37 -11.90 2.83 6.35
CA GLY A 37 -12.54 1.54 6.10
C GLY A 37 -13.20 1.49 4.73
N ASP A 38 -12.66 2.21 3.75
CA ASP A 38 -13.24 2.31 2.41
C ASP A 38 -12.64 1.21 1.54
N VAL A 39 -13.33 0.08 1.50
CA VAL A 39 -12.85 -1.11 0.79
C VAL A 39 -12.76 -0.85 -0.72
N ALA A 40 -13.62 -0.01 -1.27
CA ALA A 40 -13.55 0.29 -2.70
C ALA A 40 -12.21 0.95 -3.06
N LYS A 41 -11.72 1.86 -2.22
CA LYS A 41 -10.41 2.48 -2.45
C LYS A 41 -9.29 1.45 -2.32
N LEU A 42 -9.39 0.55 -1.36
CA LEU A 42 -8.38 -0.50 -1.19
C LEU A 42 -8.36 -1.43 -2.39
N ARG A 43 -9.52 -1.81 -2.92
CA ARG A 43 -9.57 -2.66 -4.11
C ARG A 43 -9.00 -1.94 -5.34
N GLU A 44 -9.12 -0.64 -5.41
CA GLU A 44 -8.53 0.12 -6.50
C GLU A 44 -7.00 0.18 -6.36
N ALA A 45 -6.48 0.27 -5.14
CA ALA A 45 -5.05 0.41 -4.88
C ALA A 45 -4.29 -0.90 -5.05
N PHE A 46 -4.89 -2.04 -4.69
CA PHE A 46 -4.20 -3.32 -4.63
C PHE A 46 -4.56 -4.23 -5.80
N HIS A 47 -3.56 -4.98 -6.27
CA HIS A 47 -3.81 -6.11 -7.15
C HIS A 47 -4.55 -7.19 -6.37
N ALA A 48 -5.48 -7.89 -7.00
CA ALA A 48 -6.30 -8.89 -6.33
C ALA A 48 -5.45 -10.01 -5.71
N GLY A 49 -4.31 -10.33 -6.32
CA GLY A 49 -3.41 -11.37 -5.81
C GLY A 49 -2.35 -10.86 -4.85
N ALA A 50 -2.46 -9.63 -4.37
CA ALA A 50 -1.47 -9.06 -3.47
C ALA A 50 -1.47 -9.79 -2.13
N ARG A 51 -0.33 -9.70 -1.42
CA ARG A 51 -0.19 -10.31 -0.10
C ARG A 51 0.27 -9.28 0.91
N MET A 52 0.02 -9.59 2.17
CA MET A 52 0.43 -8.77 3.30
C MET A 52 1.24 -9.60 4.27
N PHE A 53 2.40 -9.05 4.67
CA PHE A 53 3.30 -9.67 5.64
C PHE A 53 3.62 -8.68 6.74
N GLY A 54 3.78 -9.18 7.97
CA GLY A 54 4.25 -8.37 9.07
C GLY A 54 3.81 -8.97 10.38
N SER A 55 4.20 -8.31 11.48
CA SER A 55 3.77 -8.75 12.81
C SER A 55 3.18 -7.56 13.55
N ILE A 56 2.11 -7.80 14.28
CA ILE A 56 1.52 -6.81 15.18
C ILE A 56 1.51 -7.41 16.55
N ALA A 57 2.21 -6.77 17.49
CA ALA A 57 2.26 -7.21 18.89
C ALA A 57 2.61 -8.71 18.99
N GLY A 58 3.52 -9.16 18.14
CA GLY A 58 3.98 -10.54 18.17
C GLY A 58 3.18 -11.53 17.33
N THR A 59 2.04 -11.12 16.80
CA THR A 59 1.22 -11.99 15.93
C THR A 59 1.65 -11.77 14.48
N ARG A 60 2.07 -12.86 13.82
CA ARG A 60 2.51 -12.79 12.43
C ARG A 60 1.33 -12.87 11.48
N TYR A 61 1.35 -11.99 10.49
CA TYR A 61 0.43 -12.02 9.36
C TYR A 61 1.21 -12.40 8.10
N ASP A 62 0.70 -13.39 7.38
CA ASP A 62 1.22 -13.85 6.10
C ASP A 62 -0.02 -14.30 5.33
N VAL A 63 -0.71 -13.32 4.75
CA VAL A 63 -2.10 -13.51 4.34
C VAL A 63 -2.37 -12.84 3.00
N PRO A 64 -3.42 -13.29 2.29
CA PRO A 64 -3.91 -12.54 1.14
C PRO A 64 -4.36 -11.14 1.55
N ILE A 65 -4.23 -10.19 0.65
CA ILE A 65 -4.55 -8.79 0.94
C ILE A 65 -6.02 -8.59 1.32
N GLU A 66 -6.88 -9.52 0.95
CA GLU A 66 -8.30 -9.44 1.28
C GLU A 66 -8.50 -9.32 2.79
N GLU A 67 -7.61 -9.91 3.59
CA GLU A 67 -7.73 -9.82 5.04
C GLU A 67 -7.50 -8.41 5.55
N LEU A 68 -6.68 -7.62 4.86
CA LEU A 68 -6.54 -6.21 5.20
C LEU A 68 -7.85 -5.47 4.93
N PHE A 69 -8.53 -5.80 3.83
CA PHE A 69 -9.79 -5.15 3.49
C PHE A 69 -10.85 -5.42 4.56
N GLU A 70 -10.91 -6.67 5.02
CA GLU A 70 -11.86 -7.04 6.08
C GLU A 70 -11.52 -6.34 7.39
N LEU A 71 -10.24 -6.29 7.72
CA LEU A 71 -9.81 -5.62 8.95
C LEU A 71 -10.09 -4.13 8.89
N ALA A 72 -9.79 -3.48 7.78
CA ALA A 72 -10.01 -2.04 7.63
C ALA A 72 -11.49 -1.69 7.74
N GLU A 73 -12.35 -2.55 7.20
CA GLU A 73 -13.79 -2.30 7.27
C GLU A 73 -14.30 -2.44 8.69
N SER A 74 -13.83 -3.44 9.43
CA SER A 74 -14.29 -3.66 10.80
C SER A 74 -13.64 -2.72 11.81
N GLU A 75 -12.38 -2.34 11.57
CA GLU A 75 -11.60 -1.49 12.49
C GLU A 75 -10.88 -0.41 11.68
N PRO A 76 -11.59 0.62 11.22
CA PRO A 76 -10.94 1.70 10.48
C PRO A 76 -9.83 2.36 11.31
N ALA A 77 -8.75 2.73 10.64
CA ALA A 77 -7.55 3.20 11.32
C ALA A 77 -7.73 4.58 11.97
N ASP A 78 -8.56 5.44 11.37
CA ASP A 78 -8.67 6.82 11.81
C ASP A 78 -9.74 6.97 12.89
N THR A 79 -9.29 7.07 14.14
CA THR A 79 -10.18 7.35 15.28
C THR A 79 -10.06 8.80 15.71
N GLY A 80 -9.42 9.65 14.89
CA GLY A 80 -9.34 11.08 15.13
C GLY A 80 -7.96 11.68 14.95
N ASN A 81 -6.90 10.86 14.98
CA ASN A 81 -5.53 11.38 14.90
C ASN A 81 -4.63 10.59 13.96
N TYR A 82 -5.22 9.85 13.02
CA TYR A 82 -4.45 9.11 12.03
C TYR A 82 -3.71 10.08 11.10
N ARG A 83 -2.43 9.78 10.85
CA ARG A 83 -1.61 10.54 9.92
C ARG A 83 -0.73 9.58 9.15
N SER A 84 -0.47 9.91 7.90
CA SER A 84 0.45 9.13 7.08
C SER A 84 1.35 10.04 6.27
N ARG A 85 2.49 9.51 5.85
CA ARG A 85 3.43 10.24 4.99
C ARG A 85 4.19 9.26 4.12
N ILE A 86 4.25 9.56 2.83
CA ILE A 86 5.09 8.81 1.91
C ILE A 86 6.53 9.28 2.14
N LEU A 87 7.40 8.38 2.57
CA LEU A 87 8.79 8.70 2.89
C LEU A 87 9.69 8.59 1.67
N SER A 88 9.44 7.62 0.80
CA SER A 88 10.25 7.42 -0.40
C SER A 88 9.49 6.63 -1.44
N VAL A 89 9.85 6.84 -2.70
CA VAL A 89 9.35 6.10 -3.85
C VAL A 89 10.53 5.91 -4.80
N HIS A 90 10.75 4.68 -5.23
CA HIS A 90 11.75 4.35 -6.24
C HIS A 90 11.07 3.54 -7.33
N GLN A 91 11.26 3.94 -8.58
CA GLN A 91 10.59 3.32 -9.71
C GLN A 91 11.59 3.06 -10.85
N THR A 92 11.48 1.89 -11.44
CA THR A 92 12.25 1.53 -12.64
C THR A 92 11.30 0.76 -13.56
N GLY A 93 10.98 1.36 -14.73
CA GLY A 93 10.07 0.71 -15.67
C GLY A 93 8.72 0.41 -15.01
N ASP A 94 8.33 -0.85 -15.04
CA ASP A 94 7.02 -1.30 -14.54
C ASP A 94 7.05 -1.74 -13.08
N ALA A 95 8.13 -1.45 -12.35
CA ALA A 95 8.28 -1.88 -10.96
C ALA A 95 8.60 -0.69 -10.07
N ALA A 96 8.07 -0.70 -8.84
CA ALA A 96 8.34 0.36 -7.88
C ALA A 96 8.34 -0.18 -6.47
N VAL A 97 9.05 0.52 -5.59
CA VAL A 97 8.99 0.28 -4.16
C VAL A 97 8.74 1.61 -3.46
N ALA A 98 8.04 1.57 -2.33
CA ALA A 98 7.72 2.77 -1.59
C ALA A 98 7.74 2.48 -0.10
N VAL A 99 8.02 3.51 0.70
CA VAL A 99 8.01 3.43 2.16
C VAL A 99 7.03 4.48 2.66
N VAL A 100 6.12 4.08 3.54
CA VAL A 100 5.07 4.95 4.07
C VAL A 100 5.06 4.82 5.59
N ALA A 101 5.06 5.96 6.27
CA ALA A 101 4.92 5.99 7.73
C ALA A 101 3.46 6.26 8.09
N GLU A 102 2.98 5.57 9.12
CA GLU A 102 1.63 5.78 9.64
C GLU A 102 1.68 5.93 11.16
N GLU A 103 0.93 6.90 11.67
CA GLU A 103 0.82 7.20 13.11
C GLU A 103 -0.65 7.36 13.46
N GLY A 104 -0.97 7.13 14.74
CA GLY A 104 -2.35 7.25 15.20
C GLY A 104 -3.29 6.22 14.60
N TYR A 105 -2.75 5.12 14.10
CA TYR A 105 -3.51 4.01 13.57
C TYR A 105 -4.25 3.37 14.75
N TRP A 106 -5.56 3.28 14.69
CA TRP A 106 -6.43 2.89 15.82
C TRP A 106 -6.18 3.76 17.05
N GLY A 107 -5.67 4.97 16.85
CA GLY A 107 -5.44 5.95 17.90
C GLY A 107 -4.02 6.03 18.41
N THR A 108 -3.34 4.88 18.57
CA THR A 108 -2.02 4.85 19.21
C THR A 108 -0.96 4.06 18.46
N VAL A 109 -1.35 3.27 17.46
CA VAL A 109 -0.41 2.36 16.81
C VAL A 109 0.33 3.08 15.71
N SER A 110 1.62 2.76 15.55
CA SER A 110 2.40 3.28 14.44
C SER A 110 3.00 2.13 13.65
N PHE A 111 3.15 2.37 12.34
CA PHE A 111 3.71 1.41 11.40
C PHE A 111 4.66 2.10 10.44
N ILE A 112 5.61 1.33 9.93
CA ILE A 112 6.32 1.67 8.70
C ILE A 112 5.93 0.60 7.70
N ASP A 113 5.39 1.01 6.57
CA ASP A 113 4.95 0.10 5.51
C ASP A 113 5.94 0.13 4.36
N TYR A 114 6.30 -1.05 3.88
CA TYR A 114 7.14 -1.24 2.70
C TYR A 114 6.25 -1.83 1.62
N PHE A 115 6.05 -1.08 0.54
CA PHE A 115 5.18 -1.50 -0.55
C PHE A 115 6.00 -1.85 -1.77
N GLN A 116 5.56 -2.90 -2.47
CA GLN A 116 6.03 -3.18 -3.81
C GLN A 116 4.85 -2.98 -4.75
N LEU A 117 5.11 -2.30 -5.87
CA LEU A 117 4.07 -1.98 -6.84
C LEU A 117 4.51 -2.42 -8.22
N ALA A 118 3.54 -2.74 -9.07
CA ALA A 118 3.78 -3.09 -10.46
C ALA A 118 2.78 -2.35 -11.33
N ARG A 119 3.22 -1.98 -12.54
CA ARG A 119 2.30 -1.45 -13.54
C ARG A 119 1.72 -2.64 -14.30
N ILE A 120 0.41 -2.82 -14.18
CA ILE A 120 -0.31 -3.96 -14.74
C ILE A 120 -1.37 -3.41 -15.66
N GLU A 121 -1.28 -3.74 -16.94
CA GLU A 121 -2.25 -3.28 -17.95
C GLU A 121 -2.43 -1.76 -17.88
N GLY A 122 -1.31 -1.05 -17.74
CA GLY A 122 -1.30 0.40 -17.75
C GLY A 122 -1.61 1.08 -16.43
N SER A 123 -1.90 0.33 -15.37
CA SER A 123 -2.25 0.91 -14.07
C SER A 123 -1.31 0.41 -12.99
N TRP A 124 -0.88 1.32 -12.11
CA TRP A 124 -0.07 0.94 -10.97
C TRP A 124 -0.92 0.29 -9.90
N LYS A 125 -0.45 -0.86 -9.38
CA LYS A 125 -1.13 -1.59 -8.32
C LYS A 125 -0.11 -2.05 -7.29
N ILE A 126 -0.52 -2.05 -6.02
CA ILE A 126 0.31 -2.61 -4.95
C ILE A 126 0.21 -4.14 -5.04
N VAL A 127 1.35 -4.82 -5.07
CA VAL A 127 1.39 -6.28 -5.16
C VAL A 127 1.86 -6.93 -3.87
N CYS A 128 2.50 -6.17 -2.98
CA CYS A 128 2.93 -6.68 -1.68
C CYS A 128 2.98 -5.54 -0.68
N LYS A 129 2.45 -5.79 0.51
CA LYS A 129 2.55 -4.89 1.64
C LYS A 129 3.28 -5.61 2.76
N LEU A 130 4.46 -5.09 3.12
CA LEU A 130 5.23 -5.57 4.26
C LEU A 130 5.24 -4.46 5.30
N PHE A 131 4.81 -4.74 6.52
CA PHE A 131 4.74 -3.70 7.53
C PHE A 131 5.54 -4.06 8.78
N ALA A 132 6.02 -3.02 9.46
CA ALA A 132 6.67 -3.14 10.76
C ALA A 132 5.84 -2.35 11.77
N HIS A 133 5.45 -3.01 12.85
CA HIS A 133 4.77 -2.38 13.98
C HIS A 133 5.83 -1.67 14.82
N THR A 134 5.75 -0.34 14.92
CA THR A 134 6.80 0.46 15.55
C THR A 134 6.40 1.04 16.90
N GLY A 135 5.13 0.95 17.29
CA GLY A 135 4.69 1.45 18.59
C GLY A 135 3.20 1.30 18.79
N GLY A 136 2.77 1.45 20.04
CA GLY A 136 1.37 1.43 20.39
C GLY A 136 0.78 0.02 20.47
N GLU A 137 -0.38 -0.08 21.10
CA GLU A 137 -1.08 -1.34 21.30
C GLU A 137 -2.29 -1.43 20.39
N PRO A 138 -2.45 -2.52 19.63
CA PRO A 138 -3.61 -2.68 18.77
C PRO A 138 -4.86 -2.94 19.59
N PRO A 139 -6.06 -2.82 18.98
CA PRO A 139 -7.29 -3.23 19.63
C PRO A 139 -7.23 -4.69 20.03
N GLU A 140 -8.04 -5.03 21.03
CA GLU A 140 -8.13 -6.40 21.51
C GLU A 140 -8.57 -7.32 20.37
N GLY A 141 -7.93 -8.47 20.23
CA GLY A 141 -8.25 -9.42 19.19
C GLY A 141 -7.45 -9.30 17.92
N ILE A 142 -6.56 -8.31 17.84
CA ILE A 142 -5.70 -8.12 16.68
C ILE A 142 -4.27 -8.52 16.97
#